data_17732e82dd51c8d144046dd536373a87
#
_entry.id   17732e82dd51c8d144046dd536373a87
#
_cell.length_a   1.000
_cell.length_b   1.000
_cell.length_c   1.000
_cell.angle_alpha   90.00
_cell.angle_beta   90.00
_cell.angle_gamma   90.00
#
_symmetry.space_group_name_H-M   'P 1'
#
loop_
_entity.id
_entity.type
_entity.pdbx_description
1 polymer ?
#
loop_
_entity_poly.entity_id
_entity_poly.type
_entity_poly.pdbx_seq_one_letter_code
_entity_poly.pdbx_strand_id
1 'polypeptide(L)'
;GIKIIVGMALVCAALSLLTGTMAQGVGSIVTKPLFDQMLKHRNDANCATGFYTYEAFIQAANSFGAFGTTGDVDTRKREIAAFLAQTSHETTGGWATAPDGPYAWGYCFKQEQGNPPDYCQPSQQWPCAPGKKYFGRGPIQISFNYNYGPAGTAIGADLLNNPDLVATDPVISFKTAFWFWMTPQSPKPSAHAVMTGGWTPSAADTAAGRVPGYGVV
;
A
#
# COMPACT_ATOMS: atom_id res chain seq x y z
N GLY A 1 66.35 -10.16 14.92
CA GLY A 1 65.23 -10.82 14.34
C GLY A 1 64.15 -11.10 15.35
N ILE A 2 63.17 -10.26 15.63
CA ILE A 2 61.86 -10.54 16.25
C ILE A 2 61.15 -9.19 16.24
N LYS A 3 60.51 -8.78 15.18
CA LYS A 3 59.59 -7.67 15.13
C LYS A 3 58.65 -7.63 13.89
N ILE A 4 58.14 -8.77 13.45
CA ILE A 4 57.12 -8.79 12.37
C ILE A 4 56.15 -9.98 12.60
N ILE A 5 55.47 -10.08 13.72
CA ILE A 5 54.34 -11.03 13.88
C ILE A 5 53.28 -10.48 14.87
N VAL A 6 53.03 -9.19 14.94
CA VAL A 6 51.94 -8.63 15.80
C VAL A 6 50.92 -7.82 14.99
N GLY A 7 51.14 -7.69 13.67
CA GLY A 7 50.27 -6.84 12.83
C GLY A 7 49.09 -7.51 12.11
N MET A 8 48.95 -8.84 12.17
CA MET A 8 47.92 -9.55 11.35
C MET A 8 46.74 -10.18 12.10
N ALA A 9 46.72 -10.05 13.42
CA ALA A 9 45.62 -10.66 14.22
C ALA A 9 44.49 -9.71 14.59
N LEU A 10 44.58 -8.42 14.28
CA LEU A 10 43.55 -7.41 14.65
C LEU A 10 42.62 -6.97 13.49
N VAL A 11 42.82 -7.45 12.28
CA VAL A 11 41.96 -7.08 11.13
C VAL A 11 40.84 -8.10 10.88
N CYS A 12 40.93 -9.32 11.40
CA CYS A 12 39.86 -10.33 11.25
C CYS A 12 38.74 -10.26 12.28
N ALA A 13 38.87 -9.48 13.35
CA ALA A 13 37.84 -9.39 14.39
C ALA A 13 36.81 -8.29 14.16
N ALA A 14 36.98 -7.41 13.19
CA ALA A 14 36.09 -6.29 12.91
C ALA A 14 35.06 -6.55 11.78
N LEU A 15 35.10 -7.73 11.12
CA LEU A 15 34.17 -8.06 10.03
C LEU A 15 32.97 -8.94 10.45
N SER A 16 32.82 -9.27 11.73
CA SER A 16 31.80 -10.22 12.20
C SER A 16 30.64 -9.59 12.97
N LEU A 17 30.51 -8.26 12.98
CA LEU A 17 29.46 -7.59 13.75
C LEU A 17 28.55 -6.67 12.91
N LEU A 18 28.46 -6.90 11.60
CA LEU A 18 27.50 -6.25 10.73
C LEU A 18 26.47 -7.24 10.16
N THR A 19 26.13 -8.29 10.91
CA THR A 19 24.81 -8.90 10.76
C THR A 19 23.82 -8.05 11.54
N GLY A 20 23.66 -6.79 11.13
CA GLY A 20 22.51 -6.02 11.50
C GLY A 20 21.29 -6.87 11.15
N THR A 21 20.47 -7.15 12.12
CA THR A 21 19.10 -7.63 11.91
C THR A 21 18.49 -6.70 10.87
N MET A 22 18.50 -7.13 9.61
CA MET A 22 17.69 -6.50 8.58
C MET A 22 16.30 -6.52 9.15
N ALA A 23 15.76 -5.34 9.50
CA ALA A 23 14.38 -5.23 9.91
C ALA A 23 13.58 -6.01 8.86
N GLN A 24 12.86 -7.04 9.29
CA GLN A 24 12.15 -7.92 8.37
C GLN A 24 11.06 -7.08 7.71
N GLY A 25 11.37 -6.50 6.56
CA GLY A 25 10.42 -5.72 5.78
C GLY A 25 9.28 -6.59 5.24
N VAL A 26 8.30 -5.96 4.62
CA VAL A 26 7.12 -6.62 4.02
C VAL A 26 7.51 -7.83 3.15
N GLY A 27 8.62 -7.76 2.43
CA GLY A 27 9.13 -8.84 1.58
C GLY A 27 9.53 -10.13 2.31
N SER A 28 9.75 -10.08 3.64
CA SER A 28 9.98 -11.30 4.43
C SER A 28 8.68 -12.06 4.73
N ILE A 29 7.54 -11.40 4.66
CA ILE A 29 6.20 -11.97 4.89
C ILE A 29 5.53 -12.29 3.54
N VAL A 30 5.53 -11.33 2.62
CA VAL A 30 4.99 -11.50 1.27
C VAL A 30 6.13 -11.73 0.31
N THR A 31 6.43 -12.97 0.03
CA THR A 31 7.39 -13.35 -1.02
C THR A 31 6.74 -13.22 -2.40
N LYS A 32 7.56 -13.12 -3.47
CA LYS A 32 7.03 -13.04 -4.83
C LYS A 32 6.10 -14.22 -5.20
N PRO A 33 6.45 -15.48 -4.89
CA PRO A 33 5.54 -16.60 -5.15
C PRO A 33 4.22 -16.48 -4.41
N LEU A 34 4.21 -16.00 -3.16
CA LEU A 34 2.98 -15.78 -2.39
C LEU A 34 2.13 -14.66 -2.99
N PHE A 35 2.76 -13.54 -3.37
CA PHE A 35 2.09 -12.43 -4.06
C PHE A 35 1.43 -12.90 -5.38
N ASP A 36 2.16 -13.66 -6.18
CA ASP A 36 1.67 -14.22 -7.45
C ASP A 36 0.50 -15.20 -7.23
N GLN A 37 0.55 -16.00 -6.15
CA GLN A 37 -0.50 -16.95 -5.81
C GLN A 37 -1.78 -16.27 -5.30
N MET A 38 -1.65 -15.20 -4.49
CA MET A 38 -2.81 -14.44 -4.00
C MET A 38 -3.50 -13.61 -5.09
N LEU A 39 -2.73 -13.12 -6.05
CA LEU A 39 -3.20 -12.23 -7.13
C LEU A 39 -3.13 -12.93 -8.48
N LYS A 40 -3.65 -14.14 -8.52
CA LYS A 40 -3.47 -15.13 -9.60
C LYS A 40 -3.93 -14.62 -10.96
N HIS A 41 -5.04 -13.89 -11.00
CA HIS A 41 -5.69 -13.42 -12.23
C HIS A 41 -5.34 -11.98 -12.63
N ARG A 42 -4.50 -11.26 -11.87
CA ARG A 42 -4.18 -9.85 -12.15
C ARG A 42 -3.57 -9.58 -13.53
N ASN A 43 -3.04 -10.62 -14.16
CA ASN A 43 -2.43 -10.57 -15.49
C ASN A 43 -3.26 -11.25 -16.59
N ASP A 44 -4.50 -11.64 -16.31
CA ASP A 44 -5.37 -12.22 -17.30
C ASP A 44 -5.75 -11.20 -18.38
N ALA A 45 -6.20 -11.68 -19.55
CA ALA A 45 -6.33 -10.87 -20.77
C ALA A 45 -7.21 -9.60 -20.63
N ASN A 46 -8.18 -9.62 -19.72
CA ASN A 46 -9.07 -8.48 -19.46
C ASN A 46 -8.59 -7.56 -18.32
N CYS A 47 -7.43 -7.87 -17.73
CA CYS A 47 -6.86 -7.12 -16.61
C CYS A 47 -5.70 -6.22 -17.05
N ALA A 48 -5.20 -5.39 -16.14
CA ALA A 48 -4.06 -4.51 -16.36
C ALA A 48 -2.73 -5.29 -16.36
N THR A 49 -2.58 -6.21 -17.32
CA THR A 49 -1.46 -7.15 -17.45
C THR A 49 -0.11 -6.43 -17.31
N GLY A 50 0.72 -6.92 -16.39
CA GLY A 50 2.07 -6.40 -16.14
C GLY A 50 2.14 -5.07 -15.37
N PHE A 51 1.00 -4.48 -14.99
CA PHE A 51 1.01 -3.21 -14.25
C PHE A 51 1.30 -3.41 -12.75
N TYR A 52 0.56 -4.27 -12.07
CA TYR A 52 0.75 -4.52 -10.64
C TYR A 52 1.83 -5.57 -10.39
N THR A 53 3.09 -5.13 -10.35
CA THR A 53 4.23 -6.03 -10.14
C THR A 53 4.58 -6.17 -8.66
N TYR A 54 5.17 -7.31 -8.30
CA TYR A 54 5.71 -7.53 -6.95
C TYR A 54 6.81 -6.52 -6.60
N GLU A 55 7.65 -6.22 -7.56
CA GLU A 55 8.77 -5.28 -7.39
C GLU A 55 8.28 -3.88 -7.06
N ALA A 56 7.23 -3.39 -7.75
CA ALA A 56 6.61 -2.10 -7.46
C ALA A 56 5.91 -2.10 -6.08
N PHE A 57 5.24 -3.19 -5.70
CA PHE A 57 4.64 -3.36 -4.38
C PHE A 57 5.68 -3.23 -3.27
N ILE A 58 6.80 -3.97 -3.35
CA ILE A 58 7.86 -3.93 -2.34
C ILE A 58 8.57 -2.58 -2.32
N GLN A 59 8.86 -2.00 -3.49
CA GLN A 59 9.49 -0.68 -3.57
C GLN A 59 8.63 0.39 -2.92
N ALA A 60 7.33 0.39 -3.18
CA ALA A 60 6.39 1.32 -2.57
C ALA A 60 6.25 1.09 -1.06
N ALA A 61 6.10 -0.18 -0.61
CA ALA A 61 5.99 -0.52 0.80
C ALA A 61 7.21 -0.05 1.62
N ASN A 62 8.41 -0.16 1.07
CA ASN A 62 9.64 0.29 1.71
C ASN A 62 9.69 1.81 1.94
N SER A 63 8.85 2.59 1.25
CA SER A 63 8.71 4.04 1.50
C SER A 63 7.82 4.36 2.71
N PHE A 64 7.13 3.35 3.26
CA PHE A 64 6.22 3.48 4.41
C PHE A 64 6.67 2.53 5.54
N GLY A 65 7.78 2.88 6.17
CA GLY A 65 8.55 2.00 7.07
C GLY A 65 7.79 1.37 8.23
N ALA A 66 6.63 1.90 8.65
CA ALA A 66 5.80 1.31 9.70
C ALA A 66 4.83 0.24 9.16
N PHE A 67 4.49 0.27 7.85
CA PHE A 67 3.58 -0.70 7.24
C PHE A 67 4.18 -2.11 7.26
N GLY A 68 3.45 -3.08 7.79
CA GLY A 68 3.87 -4.48 7.87
C GLY A 68 5.10 -4.74 8.74
N THR A 69 5.50 -3.77 9.57
CA THR A 69 6.66 -3.87 10.47
C THR A 69 6.33 -3.57 11.93
N THR A 70 5.11 -3.11 12.21
CA THR A 70 4.64 -2.74 13.56
C THR A 70 4.08 -3.95 14.30
N GLY A 71 4.44 -4.10 15.56
CA GLY A 71 3.97 -5.18 16.43
C GLY A 71 4.67 -6.53 16.20
N ASP A 72 4.06 -7.60 16.69
CA ASP A 72 4.53 -8.97 16.49
C ASP A 72 4.26 -9.47 15.05
N VAL A 73 4.79 -10.64 14.74
CA VAL A 73 4.67 -11.23 13.39
C VAL A 73 3.21 -11.43 12.99
N ASP A 74 2.34 -11.81 13.91
CA ASP A 74 0.93 -12.05 13.59
C ASP A 74 0.18 -10.75 13.34
N THR A 75 0.48 -9.68 14.07
CA THR A 75 -0.04 -8.34 13.83
C THR A 75 0.38 -7.84 12.45
N ARG A 76 1.65 -7.99 12.08
CA ARG A 76 2.18 -7.61 10.76
C ARG A 76 1.50 -8.37 9.63
N LYS A 77 1.33 -9.69 9.78
CA LYS A 77 0.61 -10.52 8.81
C LYS A 77 -0.85 -10.11 8.66
N ARG A 78 -1.54 -9.80 9.78
CA ARG A 78 -2.94 -9.34 9.73
C ARG A 78 -3.08 -8.00 9.03
N GLU A 79 -2.19 -7.03 9.28
CA GLU A 79 -2.20 -5.75 8.58
C GLU A 79 -2.00 -5.93 7.08
N ILE A 80 -0.98 -6.69 6.67
CA ILE A 80 -0.68 -6.94 5.27
C ILE A 80 -1.84 -7.68 4.58
N ALA A 81 -2.43 -8.67 5.25
CA ALA A 81 -3.58 -9.41 4.73
C ALA A 81 -4.80 -8.51 4.54
N ALA A 82 -5.08 -7.63 5.52
CA ALA A 82 -6.17 -6.66 5.44
C ALA A 82 -5.96 -5.67 4.29
N PHE A 83 -4.75 -5.14 4.13
CA PHE A 83 -4.39 -4.26 3.03
C PHE A 83 -4.60 -4.93 1.67
N LEU A 84 -4.05 -6.14 1.49
CA LEU A 84 -4.17 -6.88 0.23
C LEU A 84 -5.62 -7.27 -0.06
N ALA A 85 -6.41 -7.61 0.96
CA ALA A 85 -7.83 -7.93 0.80
C ALA A 85 -8.63 -6.71 0.34
N GLN A 86 -8.46 -5.56 1.00
CA GLN A 86 -9.15 -4.32 0.64
C GLN A 86 -8.79 -3.87 -0.78
N THR A 87 -7.50 -3.79 -1.08
CA THR A 87 -7.03 -3.35 -2.39
C THR A 87 -7.37 -4.33 -3.51
N SER A 88 -7.45 -5.63 -3.22
CA SER A 88 -7.97 -6.63 -4.16
C SER A 88 -9.47 -6.45 -4.42
N HIS A 89 -10.25 -6.13 -3.40
CA HIS A 89 -11.68 -5.85 -3.53
C HIS A 89 -11.94 -4.61 -4.39
N GLU A 90 -11.21 -3.53 -4.16
CA GLU A 90 -11.34 -2.26 -4.90
C GLU A 90 -11.01 -2.39 -6.40
N THR A 91 -10.18 -3.36 -6.76
CA THR A 91 -9.64 -3.53 -8.12
C THR A 91 -10.10 -4.80 -8.80
N THR A 92 -11.06 -5.51 -8.20
CA THR A 92 -11.46 -6.83 -8.71
C THR A 92 -12.14 -6.78 -10.07
N GLY A 93 -11.74 -7.67 -10.97
CA GLY A 93 -12.45 -8.00 -12.21
C GLY A 93 -13.32 -9.25 -12.08
N GLY A 94 -13.50 -9.76 -10.86
CA GLY A 94 -14.24 -10.98 -10.59
C GLY A 94 -15.76 -10.83 -10.74
N TRP A 95 -16.41 -11.94 -11.02
CA TRP A 95 -17.87 -12.06 -11.10
C TRP A 95 -18.33 -13.32 -10.35
N ALA A 96 -19.63 -13.48 -10.11
CA ALA A 96 -20.17 -14.51 -9.22
C ALA A 96 -19.71 -15.95 -9.54
N THR A 97 -19.47 -16.26 -10.82
CA THR A 97 -19.02 -17.58 -11.29
C THR A 97 -17.61 -17.56 -11.85
N ALA A 98 -16.79 -16.58 -11.44
CA ALA A 98 -15.41 -16.47 -11.91
C ALA A 98 -14.59 -17.71 -11.51
N PRO A 99 -13.64 -18.15 -12.36
CA PRO A 99 -12.70 -19.19 -11.99
C PRO A 99 -11.97 -18.83 -10.67
N ASP A 100 -11.75 -19.81 -9.81
CA ASP A 100 -11.15 -19.64 -8.47
C ASP A 100 -11.97 -18.75 -7.52
N GLY A 101 -13.18 -18.37 -7.88
CA GLY A 101 -14.09 -17.51 -7.13
C GLY A 101 -13.93 -15.99 -7.44
N PRO A 102 -14.96 -15.20 -7.09
CA PRO A 102 -15.03 -13.78 -7.48
C PRO A 102 -13.92 -12.92 -6.86
N TYR A 103 -13.34 -13.32 -5.74
CA TYR A 103 -12.31 -12.56 -5.03
C TYR A 103 -10.88 -12.89 -5.47
N ALA A 104 -10.67 -13.92 -6.30
CA ALA A 104 -9.34 -14.27 -6.81
C ALA A 104 -8.86 -13.36 -7.97
N TRP A 105 -9.67 -12.36 -8.36
CA TRP A 105 -9.43 -11.44 -9.46
C TRP A 105 -9.03 -10.04 -9.01
N GLY A 106 -8.49 -9.92 -7.82
CA GLY A 106 -7.92 -8.66 -7.33
C GLY A 106 -6.79 -8.15 -8.20
N TYR A 107 -6.59 -6.83 -8.18
CA TYR A 107 -5.59 -6.13 -9.00
C TYR A 107 -5.79 -6.30 -10.52
N CYS A 108 -7.02 -6.55 -10.94
CA CYS A 108 -7.39 -6.61 -12.35
C CYS A 108 -7.49 -5.20 -12.94
N PHE A 109 -8.21 -4.29 -12.28
CA PHE A 109 -8.40 -2.93 -12.78
C PHE A 109 -7.47 -1.94 -12.09
N LYS A 110 -6.84 -1.06 -12.85
CA LYS A 110 -5.97 0.01 -12.35
C LYS A 110 -6.68 1.37 -12.25
N GLN A 111 -7.91 1.45 -12.74
CA GLN A 111 -8.74 2.64 -12.67
C GLN A 111 -10.21 2.27 -12.78
N GLU A 112 -11.08 3.16 -12.31
CA GLU A 112 -12.53 3.08 -12.41
C GLU A 112 -12.96 2.87 -13.87
N GLN A 113 -13.92 1.96 -14.07
CA GLN A 113 -14.38 1.55 -15.38
C GLN A 113 -15.57 2.40 -15.85
N GLY A 114 -15.83 2.40 -17.16
CA GLY A 114 -16.91 3.17 -17.75
C GLY A 114 -16.54 4.63 -18.01
N ASN A 115 -17.47 5.53 -17.77
CA ASN A 115 -17.27 6.98 -17.94
C ASN A 115 -17.48 7.70 -16.59
N PRO A 116 -16.51 7.65 -15.68
CA PRO A 116 -16.66 8.26 -14.36
C PRO A 116 -16.74 9.79 -14.46
N PRO A 117 -17.42 10.44 -13.49
CA PRO A 117 -17.44 11.89 -13.38
C PRO A 117 -16.04 12.44 -13.04
N ASP A 118 -15.93 13.77 -12.98
CA ASP A 118 -14.63 14.41 -12.78
C ASP A 118 -14.06 14.25 -11.36
N TYR A 119 -14.92 13.95 -10.37
CA TYR A 119 -14.53 13.85 -8.96
C TYR A 119 -13.80 15.09 -8.46
N CYS A 120 -14.20 16.27 -8.97
CA CYS A 120 -13.67 17.55 -8.56
C CYS A 120 -14.60 18.17 -7.52
N GLN A 121 -14.04 18.51 -6.36
CA GLN A 121 -14.72 19.27 -5.31
C GLN A 121 -14.03 20.62 -5.13
N PRO A 122 -14.78 21.72 -4.90
CA PRO A 122 -14.19 23.02 -4.59
C PRO A 122 -13.22 22.91 -3.40
N SER A 123 -11.99 23.39 -3.59
CA SER A 123 -10.95 23.41 -2.56
C SER A 123 -9.99 24.54 -2.83
N GLN A 124 -9.70 25.34 -1.80
CA GLN A 124 -8.64 26.36 -1.88
C GLN A 124 -7.23 25.74 -1.81
N GLN A 125 -7.11 24.70 -1.00
CA GLN A 125 -5.81 24.04 -0.80
C GLN A 125 -5.45 23.08 -1.94
N TRP A 126 -6.45 22.40 -2.50
CA TRP A 126 -6.27 21.40 -3.55
C TRP A 126 -7.19 21.68 -4.73
N PRO A 127 -7.01 22.82 -5.43
CA PRO A 127 -7.87 23.17 -6.57
C PRO A 127 -7.71 22.15 -7.69
N CYS A 128 -8.82 21.88 -8.37
CA CYS A 128 -8.75 21.01 -9.55
C CYS A 128 -7.96 21.68 -10.67
N ALA A 129 -7.05 20.97 -11.28
CA ALA A 129 -6.35 21.44 -12.46
C ALA A 129 -7.29 21.41 -13.70
N PRO A 130 -7.19 22.37 -14.59
CA PRO A 130 -8.05 22.44 -15.77
C PRO A 130 -8.01 21.16 -16.61
N GLY A 131 -9.19 20.61 -16.91
CA GLY A 131 -9.34 19.42 -17.75
C GLY A 131 -8.90 18.11 -17.09
N LYS A 132 -8.55 18.10 -15.80
CA LYS A 132 -8.17 16.89 -15.09
C LYS A 132 -9.35 16.28 -14.35
N LYS A 133 -9.35 14.94 -14.25
CA LYS A 133 -10.36 14.15 -13.56
C LYS A 133 -9.70 13.32 -12.46
N TYR A 134 -10.36 13.26 -11.30
CA TYR A 134 -9.83 12.62 -10.08
C TYR A 134 -10.67 11.40 -9.67
N PHE A 135 -11.11 10.62 -10.67
CA PHE A 135 -11.81 9.37 -10.45
C PHE A 135 -10.89 8.29 -9.88
N GLY A 136 -11.47 7.17 -9.44
CA GLY A 136 -10.78 6.09 -8.78
C GLY A 136 -9.63 5.50 -9.58
N ARG A 137 -8.41 5.52 -9.01
CA ARG A 137 -7.20 4.91 -9.61
C ARG A 137 -6.36 4.19 -8.57
N GLY A 138 -5.58 3.23 -9.06
CA GLY A 138 -4.64 2.47 -8.25
C GLY A 138 -5.29 1.44 -7.32
N PRO A 139 -4.51 0.77 -6.45
CA PRO A 139 -4.99 -0.35 -5.65
C PRO A 139 -6.12 0.00 -4.68
N ILE A 140 -6.16 1.25 -4.18
CA ILE A 140 -7.18 1.74 -3.24
C ILE A 140 -8.28 2.56 -3.91
N GLN A 141 -8.25 2.70 -5.26
CA GLN A 141 -9.18 3.53 -6.03
C GLN A 141 -9.28 4.95 -5.44
N ILE A 142 -8.11 5.57 -5.18
CA ILE A 142 -8.06 6.94 -4.66
C ILE A 142 -8.88 7.88 -5.57
N SER A 143 -9.77 8.67 -4.97
CA SER A 143 -10.70 9.54 -5.68
C SER A 143 -10.73 10.93 -5.07
N PHE A 144 -11.17 11.93 -5.84
CA PHE A 144 -11.26 13.33 -5.51
C PHE A 144 -9.93 14.09 -5.38
N ASN A 145 -9.94 15.34 -5.85
CA ASN A 145 -8.78 16.24 -5.79
C ASN A 145 -8.22 16.41 -4.37
N TYR A 146 -9.09 16.45 -3.34
CA TYR A 146 -8.68 16.59 -1.94
C TYR A 146 -7.97 15.34 -1.35
N ASN A 147 -7.97 14.22 -2.06
CA ASN A 147 -7.14 13.06 -1.76
C ASN A 147 -5.90 12.99 -2.68
N TYR A 148 -6.05 13.30 -3.97
CA TYR A 148 -4.92 13.32 -4.91
C TYR A 148 -3.86 14.36 -4.52
N GLY A 149 -4.28 15.56 -4.08
CA GLY A 149 -3.37 16.62 -3.67
C GLY A 149 -2.45 16.23 -2.52
N PRO A 150 -2.99 15.90 -1.33
CA PRO A 150 -2.16 15.53 -0.18
C PRO A 150 -1.40 14.21 -0.41
N ALA A 151 -1.96 13.23 -1.12
CA ALA A 151 -1.23 12.02 -1.50
C ALA A 151 -0.01 12.36 -2.35
N GLY A 152 -0.20 13.20 -3.38
CA GLY A 152 0.89 13.66 -4.24
C GLY A 152 2.00 14.35 -3.47
N THR A 153 1.65 15.27 -2.56
CA THR A 153 2.63 15.94 -1.68
C THR A 153 3.40 14.93 -0.84
N ALA A 154 2.70 13.97 -0.23
CA ALA A 154 3.32 13.00 0.67
C ALA A 154 4.29 12.04 -0.05
N ILE A 155 4.01 11.69 -1.30
CA ILE A 155 4.84 10.75 -2.08
C ILE A 155 5.82 11.43 -3.03
N GLY A 156 5.82 12.78 -3.09
CA GLY A 156 6.71 13.54 -3.96
C GLY A 156 6.32 13.52 -5.44
N ALA A 157 5.02 13.47 -5.76
CA ALA A 157 4.50 13.46 -7.13
C ALA A 157 3.38 14.50 -7.30
N ASP A 158 3.37 15.25 -8.40
CA ASP A 158 2.30 16.22 -8.70
C ASP A 158 1.07 15.50 -9.26
N LEU A 159 0.24 14.97 -8.36
CA LEU A 159 -0.96 14.22 -8.72
C LEU A 159 -2.18 15.10 -9.02
N LEU A 160 -2.13 16.41 -8.71
CA LEU A 160 -3.19 17.33 -9.13
C LEU A 160 -3.10 17.63 -10.62
N ASN A 161 -1.90 17.90 -11.13
CA ASN A 161 -1.70 18.15 -12.55
C ASN A 161 -1.55 16.86 -13.37
N ASN A 162 -1.13 15.76 -12.74
CA ASN A 162 -0.85 14.49 -13.40
C ASN A 162 -1.55 13.30 -12.68
N PRO A 163 -2.90 13.31 -12.52
CA PRO A 163 -3.61 12.25 -11.79
C PRO A 163 -3.44 10.87 -12.44
N ASP A 164 -3.20 10.81 -13.75
CA ASP A 164 -3.02 9.56 -14.51
C ASP A 164 -1.75 8.81 -14.11
N LEU A 165 -0.78 9.44 -13.44
CA LEU A 165 0.39 8.75 -12.88
C LEU A 165 -0.01 7.59 -11.97
N VAL A 166 -1.12 7.71 -11.26
CA VAL A 166 -1.63 6.63 -10.39
C VAL A 166 -2.05 5.38 -11.19
N ALA A 167 -2.35 5.52 -12.48
CA ALA A 167 -2.72 4.41 -13.37
C ALA A 167 -1.64 4.08 -14.42
N THR A 168 -0.51 4.81 -14.44
CA THR A 168 0.55 4.62 -15.44
C THR A 168 1.92 4.30 -14.82
N ASP A 169 2.15 4.68 -13.56
CA ASP A 169 3.34 4.31 -12.80
C ASP A 169 2.95 3.37 -11.66
N PRO A 170 3.38 2.10 -11.70
CA PRO A 170 2.97 1.10 -10.70
C PRO A 170 3.52 1.41 -9.29
N VAL A 171 4.67 2.07 -9.15
CA VAL A 171 5.23 2.45 -7.84
C VAL A 171 4.42 3.59 -7.25
N ILE A 172 4.09 4.64 -8.02
CA ILE A 172 3.21 5.73 -7.60
C ILE A 172 1.84 5.17 -7.24
N SER A 173 1.31 4.26 -8.04
CA SER A 173 0.03 3.57 -7.81
C SER A 173 -0.03 2.90 -6.44
N PHE A 174 0.96 2.09 -6.09
CA PHE A 174 1.04 1.47 -4.76
C PHE A 174 1.31 2.50 -3.65
N LYS A 175 2.14 3.51 -3.89
CA LYS A 175 2.41 4.55 -2.89
C LYS A 175 1.15 5.31 -2.48
N THR A 176 0.22 5.59 -3.41
CA THR A 176 -1.05 6.23 -3.06
C THR A 176 -1.92 5.35 -2.16
N ALA A 177 -1.91 4.03 -2.39
CA ALA A 177 -2.63 3.08 -1.53
C ALA A 177 -2.01 3.00 -0.13
N PHE A 178 -0.69 2.93 -0.02
CA PHE A 178 -0.01 2.96 1.28
C PHE A 178 -0.22 4.28 2.00
N TRP A 179 -0.15 5.41 1.30
CA TRP A 179 -0.43 6.71 1.89
C TRP A 179 -1.83 6.74 2.50
N PHE A 180 -2.85 6.29 1.77
CA PHE A 180 -4.23 6.27 2.24
C PHE A 180 -4.39 5.36 3.47
N TRP A 181 -3.76 4.18 3.44
CA TRP A 181 -3.76 3.22 4.55
C TRP A 181 -3.12 3.76 5.82
N MET A 182 -2.01 4.48 5.68
CA MET A 182 -1.19 4.99 6.78
C MET A 182 -1.66 6.34 7.33
N THR A 183 -2.54 7.05 6.61
CA THR A 183 -2.92 8.44 6.92
C THR A 183 -4.30 8.49 7.58
N PRO A 184 -4.44 9.05 8.79
CA PRO A 184 -5.74 9.27 9.39
C PRO A 184 -6.55 10.32 8.60
N GLN A 185 -7.84 10.05 8.40
CA GLN A 185 -8.80 10.93 7.75
C GLN A 185 -9.78 11.43 8.83
N SER A 186 -9.41 12.45 9.60
CA SER A 186 -10.21 12.93 10.73
C SER A 186 -11.71 13.03 10.41
N PRO A 187 -12.59 12.49 11.26
CA PRO A 187 -12.37 11.87 12.57
C PRO A 187 -11.96 10.37 12.53
N LYS A 188 -11.74 9.79 11.35
CA LYS A 188 -11.39 8.38 11.20
C LYS A 188 -9.91 8.14 11.50
N PRO A 189 -9.55 7.07 12.24
CA PRO A 189 -8.16 6.65 12.39
C PRO A 189 -7.58 6.17 11.05
N SER A 190 -6.26 6.02 10.97
CA SER A 190 -5.65 5.29 9.86
C SER A 190 -5.98 3.79 9.96
N ALA A 191 -6.09 3.13 8.82
CA ALA A 191 -6.25 1.68 8.77
C ALA A 191 -5.07 0.97 9.48
N HIS A 192 -3.85 1.49 9.32
CA HIS A 192 -2.67 1.06 10.06
C HIS A 192 -2.88 1.06 11.57
N ALA A 193 -3.33 2.19 12.15
CA ALA A 193 -3.57 2.29 13.60
C ALA A 193 -4.62 1.29 14.08
N VAL A 194 -5.69 1.08 13.30
CA VAL A 194 -6.73 0.09 13.61
C VAL A 194 -6.16 -1.33 13.64
N MET A 195 -5.40 -1.70 12.60
CA MET A 195 -4.89 -3.06 12.44
C MET A 195 -3.72 -3.40 13.38
N THR A 196 -2.98 -2.40 13.84
CA THR A 196 -1.81 -2.58 14.72
C THR A 196 -2.07 -2.31 16.20
N GLY A 197 -3.33 -2.02 16.58
CA GLY A 197 -3.70 -1.74 17.97
C GLY A 197 -3.38 -0.32 18.45
N GLY A 198 -3.05 0.59 17.54
CA GLY A 198 -2.79 2.00 17.84
C GLY A 198 -4.04 2.87 17.94
N TRP A 199 -5.22 2.31 17.71
CA TRP A 199 -6.49 3.02 17.84
C TRP A 199 -7.35 2.46 18.96
N THR A 200 -7.87 3.36 19.80
CA THR A 200 -8.84 3.03 20.84
C THR A 200 -10.18 3.69 20.48
N PRO A 201 -11.30 2.93 20.42
CA PRO A 201 -12.62 3.49 20.17
C PRO A 201 -13.01 4.55 21.19
N SER A 202 -13.59 5.64 20.72
CA SER A 202 -14.25 6.63 21.57
C SER A 202 -15.58 6.08 22.10
N ALA A 203 -16.22 6.79 23.03
CA ALA A 203 -17.56 6.44 23.49
C ALA A 203 -18.59 6.45 22.31
N ALA A 204 -18.44 7.37 21.36
CA ALA A 204 -19.28 7.43 20.16
C ALA A 204 -19.02 6.26 19.21
N ASP A 205 -17.77 5.83 19.07
CA ASP A 205 -17.43 4.62 18.28
C ASP A 205 -18.04 3.37 18.91
N THR A 206 -17.90 3.22 20.23
CA THR A 206 -18.45 2.09 20.98
C THR A 206 -19.99 2.05 20.86
N ALA A 207 -20.66 3.21 21.00
CA ALA A 207 -22.11 3.31 20.84
C ALA A 207 -22.58 2.97 19.40
N ALA A 208 -21.72 3.23 18.41
CA ALA A 208 -21.96 2.87 17.01
C ALA A 208 -21.53 1.42 16.65
N GLY A 209 -21.08 0.64 17.63
CA GLY A 209 -20.63 -0.75 17.43
C GLY A 209 -19.29 -0.87 16.69
N ARG A 210 -18.50 0.21 16.61
CA ARG A 210 -17.18 0.18 15.99
C ARG A 210 -16.17 -0.43 16.97
N VAL A 211 -15.64 -1.58 16.63
CA VAL A 211 -14.62 -2.31 17.40
C VAL A 211 -13.34 -2.41 16.61
N PRO A 212 -12.15 -2.46 17.26
CA PRO A 212 -10.88 -2.63 16.56
C PRO A 212 -10.88 -3.89 15.69
N GLY A 213 -10.48 -3.76 14.43
CA GLY A 213 -10.39 -4.86 13.48
C GLY A 213 -10.74 -4.44 12.06
N TYR A 214 -10.71 -5.37 11.13
CA TYR A 214 -10.92 -5.12 9.70
C TYR A 214 -12.27 -4.46 9.37
N GLY A 215 -13.31 -4.69 10.18
CA GLY A 215 -14.64 -4.11 9.93
C GLY A 215 -14.75 -2.58 10.06
N VAL A 216 -13.67 -1.90 10.52
CA VAL A 216 -13.60 -0.42 10.60
C VAL A 216 -12.48 0.15 9.73
N VAL A 217 -11.84 -0.68 8.92
CA VAL A 217 -10.90 -0.30 7.86
C VAL A 217 -11.64 0.13 6.57
#